data_565f2fdbfdc605fa807d9939ea66e342
#
_entry.id   565f2fdbfdc605fa807d9939ea66e342
#
_cell.length_a   1.000
_cell.length_b   1.000
_cell.length_c   1.000
_cell.angle_alpha   90.00
_cell.angle_beta   90.00
_cell.angle_gamma   90.00
#
_symmetry.space_group_name_H-M   'P 1'
#
loop_
_entity.id
_entity.type
_entity.pdbx_description
1 polymer ?
#
loop_
_entity_poly.entity_id
_entity_poly.type
_entity_poly.pdbx_seq_one_letter_code
_entity_poly.pdbx_strand_id
1 'polypeptide(L)'
;MAGRHPVEEAFLAGRRALRLLVTPGRRDALERLVLHATTLRIPVVEIEGGSLTAVTGFDGHQGVALVAAARAPAAPADILARAIEQGEAALVLALDSLEDPQNVGTLLRSAEAAGVHGVVFPTRRQAPLSPAAIKASAGATEHLLLAPVDDLPGTLADMHVRGLRVVGTDAGASLTYREADLQGPLVIVIGSEGRGLAPAVRRRCDLLVRIPMRGRIGSLNAAVAGSVLLFEAAAQRGPGPARAGGQPNQTS
;
A
#
# COMPACT_ATOMS: atom_id res chain seq x y z
N MET A 1 -8.86 -5.44 -11.51
CA MET A 1 -8.77 -5.84 -10.09
C MET A 1 -9.56 -7.10 -9.90
N ALA A 2 -9.14 -8.02 -9.01
CA ALA A 2 -9.83 -9.30 -8.84
C ALA A 2 -9.87 -9.72 -7.37
N GLY A 3 -11.00 -10.35 -6.97
CA GLY A 3 -11.34 -10.69 -5.61
C GLY A 3 -12.38 -9.75 -5.00
N ARG A 4 -13.15 -10.25 -4.00
CA ARG A 4 -14.28 -9.51 -3.42
C ARG A 4 -13.84 -8.18 -2.80
N HIS A 5 -12.91 -8.19 -1.86
CA HIS A 5 -12.46 -6.97 -1.17
C HIS A 5 -11.85 -5.92 -2.12
N PRO A 6 -10.91 -6.27 -3.04
CA PRO A 6 -10.41 -5.28 -3.99
C PRO A 6 -11.49 -4.65 -4.88
N VAL A 7 -12.52 -5.40 -5.23
CA VAL A 7 -13.64 -4.87 -6.04
C VAL A 7 -14.56 -3.97 -5.18
N GLU A 8 -14.85 -4.36 -3.94
CA GLU A 8 -15.60 -3.54 -2.98
C GLU A 8 -14.91 -2.21 -2.73
N GLU A 9 -13.60 -2.23 -2.44
CA GLU A 9 -12.81 -1.02 -2.20
C GLU A 9 -12.72 -0.12 -3.44
N ALA A 10 -12.64 -0.71 -4.63
CA ALA A 10 -12.64 0.07 -5.86
C ALA A 10 -13.98 0.81 -6.07
N PHE A 11 -15.10 0.21 -5.71
CA PHE A 11 -16.39 0.88 -5.75
C PHE A 11 -16.49 1.98 -4.69
N LEU A 12 -16.03 1.72 -3.46
CA LEU A 12 -16.02 2.71 -2.38
C LEU A 12 -15.12 3.91 -2.71
N ALA A 13 -13.98 3.67 -3.37
CA ALA A 13 -13.08 4.72 -3.84
C ALA A 13 -13.58 5.47 -5.10
N GLY A 14 -14.78 5.19 -5.57
CA GLY A 14 -15.35 5.84 -6.76
C GLY A 14 -14.58 5.54 -8.05
N ARG A 15 -13.93 4.36 -8.13
CA ARG A 15 -13.14 3.98 -9.30
C ARG A 15 -13.99 3.96 -10.56
N ARG A 16 -13.53 4.57 -11.64
CA ARG A 16 -14.22 4.51 -12.94
C ARG A 16 -14.22 3.07 -13.45
N ALA A 17 -15.28 2.34 -13.11
CA ALA A 17 -15.50 0.96 -13.52
C ALA A 17 -16.06 0.92 -14.95
N LEU A 18 -15.56 -0.03 -15.74
CA LEU A 18 -15.99 -0.25 -17.13
C LEU A 18 -16.91 -1.45 -17.25
N ARG A 19 -16.65 -2.53 -16.51
CA ARG A 19 -17.49 -3.73 -16.40
C ARG A 19 -17.14 -4.56 -15.18
N LEU A 20 -18.13 -5.24 -14.63
CA LEU A 20 -17.96 -6.26 -13.60
C LEU A 20 -18.02 -7.64 -14.26
N LEU A 21 -16.98 -8.46 -14.04
CA LEU A 21 -16.92 -9.84 -14.50
C LEU A 21 -17.26 -10.75 -13.32
N VAL A 22 -18.20 -11.70 -13.51
CA VAL A 22 -18.61 -12.65 -12.47
C VAL A 22 -18.68 -14.05 -13.04
N THR A 23 -18.39 -15.06 -12.21
CA THR A 23 -18.62 -16.45 -12.61
C THR A 23 -20.05 -16.86 -12.23
N PRO A 24 -20.79 -17.58 -13.10
CA PRO A 24 -22.19 -17.99 -12.86
C PRO A 24 -22.36 -18.67 -11.50
N GLY A 25 -21.52 -19.65 -11.17
CA GLY A 25 -21.58 -20.41 -9.91
C GLY A 25 -21.27 -19.60 -8.62
N ARG A 26 -20.94 -18.32 -8.72
CA ARG A 26 -20.68 -17.43 -7.59
C ARG A 26 -21.59 -16.20 -7.55
N ARG A 27 -22.52 -16.09 -8.50
CA ARG A 27 -23.38 -14.91 -8.65
C ARG A 27 -24.16 -14.57 -7.35
N ASP A 28 -24.75 -15.58 -6.71
CA ASP A 28 -25.52 -15.38 -5.47
C ASP A 28 -24.63 -14.90 -4.32
N ALA A 29 -23.41 -15.47 -4.19
CA ALA A 29 -22.43 -15.04 -3.19
C ALA A 29 -21.88 -13.62 -3.46
N LEU A 30 -22.10 -13.07 -4.66
CA LEU A 30 -21.65 -11.77 -5.12
C LEU A 30 -22.83 -10.80 -5.35
N GLU A 31 -24.04 -11.15 -4.91
CA GLU A 31 -25.27 -10.39 -5.15
C GLU A 31 -25.12 -8.90 -4.83
N ARG A 32 -24.50 -8.57 -3.68
CA ARG A 32 -24.29 -7.17 -3.26
C ARG A 32 -23.42 -6.39 -4.26
N LEU A 33 -22.37 -7.00 -4.80
CA LEU A 33 -21.50 -6.39 -5.82
C LEU A 33 -22.20 -6.23 -7.15
N VAL A 34 -22.98 -7.25 -7.55
CA VAL A 34 -23.79 -7.23 -8.77
C VAL A 34 -24.86 -6.13 -8.68
N LEU A 35 -25.56 -6.04 -7.56
CA LEU A 35 -26.59 -5.01 -7.32
C LEU A 35 -25.95 -3.61 -7.36
N HIS A 36 -24.81 -3.42 -6.68
CA HIS A 36 -24.09 -2.16 -6.68
C HIS A 36 -23.65 -1.74 -8.10
N ALA A 37 -23.06 -2.67 -8.86
CA ALA A 37 -22.69 -2.44 -10.25
C ALA A 37 -23.89 -2.04 -11.11
N THR A 38 -25.02 -2.76 -10.95
CA THR A 38 -26.26 -2.48 -11.67
C THR A 38 -26.81 -1.10 -11.34
N THR A 39 -26.81 -0.71 -10.07
CA THR A 39 -27.24 0.62 -9.61
C THR A 39 -26.37 1.73 -10.24
N LEU A 40 -25.08 1.49 -10.38
CA LEU A 40 -24.14 2.42 -11.05
C LEU A 40 -24.16 2.30 -12.57
N ARG A 41 -25.06 1.48 -13.15
CA ARG A 41 -25.14 1.20 -14.60
C ARG A 41 -23.84 0.66 -15.20
N ILE A 42 -23.09 -0.09 -14.40
CA ILE A 42 -21.87 -0.78 -14.85
C ILE A 42 -22.28 -2.13 -15.43
N PRO A 43 -21.91 -2.46 -16.68
CA PRO A 43 -22.23 -3.74 -17.29
C PRO A 43 -21.69 -4.91 -16.45
N VAL A 44 -22.57 -5.86 -16.14
CA VAL A 44 -22.21 -7.14 -15.48
C VAL A 44 -22.14 -8.22 -16.54
N VAL A 45 -20.99 -8.86 -16.66
CA VAL A 45 -20.71 -9.89 -17.67
C VAL A 45 -20.40 -11.20 -16.97
N GLU A 46 -21.16 -12.24 -17.30
CA GLU A 46 -20.87 -13.59 -16.83
C GLU A 46 -19.82 -14.25 -17.72
N ILE A 47 -18.79 -14.79 -17.10
CA ILE A 47 -17.72 -15.54 -17.79
C ILE A 47 -17.35 -16.78 -16.97
N GLU A 48 -16.89 -17.82 -17.64
CA GLU A 48 -16.42 -19.04 -16.97
C GLU A 48 -15.16 -18.78 -16.14
N GLY A 49 -15.00 -19.58 -15.05
CA GLY A 49 -13.90 -19.43 -14.12
C GLY A 49 -12.52 -19.50 -14.76
N GLY A 50 -12.32 -20.43 -15.71
CA GLY A 50 -11.07 -20.53 -16.48
C GLY A 50 -10.76 -19.28 -17.31
N SER A 51 -11.79 -18.69 -17.93
CA SER A 51 -11.65 -17.42 -18.67
C SER A 51 -11.35 -16.26 -17.72
N LEU A 52 -11.96 -16.25 -16.51
CA LEU A 52 -11.68 -15.25 -15.50
C LEU A 52 -10.22 -15.35 -14.99
N THR A 53 -9.72 -16.58 -14.76
CA THR A 53 -8.32 -16.85 -14.44
C THR A 53 -7.39 -16.33 -15.55
N ALA A 54 -7.70 -16.58 -16.81
CA ALA A 54 -6.89 -16.09 -17.93
C ALA A 54 -6.83 -14.55 -17.99
N VAL A 55 -7.96 -13.88 -17.74
CA VAL A 55 -8.04 -12.41 -17.72
C VAL A 55 -7.31 -11.79 -16.52
N THR A 56 -7.40 -12.44 -15.35
CA THR A 56 -6.82 -11.91 -14.11
C THR A 56 -5.36 -12.31 -13.89
N GLY A 57 -4.91 -13.38 -14.56
CA GLY A 57 -3.57 -13.95 -14.44
C GLY A 57 -3.36 -14.79 -13.17
N PHE A 58 -4.42 -15.11 -12.40
CA PHE A 58 -4.33 -15.94 -11.19
C PHE A 58 -5.69 -16.50 -10.74
N ASP A 59 -5.70 -17.64 -10.03
CA ASP A 59 -6.90 -18.36 -9.60
C ASP A 59 -7.63 -17.77 -8.38
N GLY A 60 -6.98 -16.90 -7.66
CA GLY A 60 -7.50 -16.35 -6.40
C GLY A 60 -8.56 -15.26 -6.55
N HIS A 61 -9.21 -15.14 -7.70
CA HIS A 61 -10.19 -14.09 -8.02
C HIS A 61 -11.55 -14.23 -7.32
N GLN A 62 -11.82 -15.34 -6.63
CA GLN A 62 -13.07 -15.58 -5.88
C GLN A 62 -14.34 -15.44 -6.73
N GLY A 63 -14.25 -15.67 -8.04
CA GLY A 63 -15.36 -15.56 -8.98
C GLY A 63 -15.73 -14.14 -9.43
N VAL A 64 -14.91 -13.13 -9.10
CA VAL A 64 -15.21 -11.73 -9.47
C VAL A 64 -13.95 -10.96 -9.87
N ALA A 65 -14.11 -10.12 -10.90
CA ALA A 65 -13.12 -9.10 -11.27
C ALA A 65 -13.79 -7.82 -11.79
N LEU A 66 -13.18 -6.68 -11.51
CA LEU A 66 -13.58 -5.38 -12.03
C LEU A 66 -12.58 -4.92 -13.08
N VAL A 67 -13.09 -4.67 -14.28
CA VAL A 67 -12.36 -3.93 -15.31
C VAL A 67 -12.61 -2.45 -15.06
N ALA A 68 -11.55 -1.71 -14.77
CA ALA A 68 -11.63 -0.27 -14.50
C ALA A 68 -10.66 0.49 -15.39
N ALA A 69 -10.92 1.78 -15.58
CA ALA A 69 -10.01 2.66 -16.28
C ALA A 69 -8.63 2.68 -15.59
N ALA A 70 -7.55 2.81 -16.34
CA ALA A 70 -6.22 2.97 -15.78
C ALA A 70 -6.20 4.18 -14.85
N ARG A 71 -5.49 4.08 -13.73
CA ARG A 71 -5.24 5.19 -12.83
C ARG A 71 -3.92 5.84 -13.23
N ALA A 72 -3.91 7.14 -13.39
CA ALA A 72 -2.65 7.85 -13.57
C ALA A 72 -1.80 7.68 -12.31
N PRO A 73 -0.49 7.43 -12.44
CA PRO A 73 0.41 7.46 -11.31
C PRO A 73 0.41 8.86 -10.68
N ALA A 74 0.55 8.90 -9.36
CA ALA A 74 0.74 10.15 -8.64
C ALA A 74 2.18 10.65 -8.75
N ALA A 75 2.39 11.94 -8.59
CA ALA A 75 3.71 12.50 -8.35
C ALA A 75 4.00 12.55 -6.83
N PRO A 76 5.27 12.54 -6.40
CA PRO A 76 5.61 12.75 -4.98
C PRO A 76 5.00 14.03 -4.38
N ALA A 77 4.87 15.09 -5.18
CA ALA A 77 4.24 16.35 -4.77
C ALA A 77 2.75 16.18 -4.41
N ASP A 78 2.02 15.29 -5.10
CA ASP A 78 0.60 15.04 -4.83
C ASP A 78 0.40 14.40 -3.45
N ILE A 79 1.36 13.59 -3.00
CA ILE A 79 1.34 12.99 -1.66
C ILE A 79 1.43 14.07 -0.58
N LEU A 80 2.31 15.04 -0.78
CA LEU A 80 2.48 16.17 0.15
C LEU A 80 1.26 17.10 0.13
N ALA A 81 0.72 17.37 -1.05
CA ALA A 81 -0.50 18.16 -1.21
C ALA A 81 -1.67 17.52 -0.45
N ARG A 82 -1.85 16.19 -0.57
CA ARG A 82 -2.88 15.44 0.17
C ARG A 82 -2.75 15.62 1.68
N ALA A 83 -1.53 15.53 2.23
CA ALA A 83 -1.30 15.71 3.66
C ALA A 83 -1.70 17.12 4.12
N ILE A 84 -1.35 18.14 3.33
CA ILE A 84 -1.72 19.53 3.59
C ILE A 84 -3.25 19.71 3.55
N GLU A 85 -3.92 19.16 2.52
CA GLU A 85 -5.39 19.21 2.38
C GLU A 85 -6.11 18.55 3.56
N GLN A 86 -5.52 17.50 4.14
CA GLN A 86 -6.05 16.79 5.31
C GLN A 86 -5.68 17.48 6.64
N GLY A 87 -4.82 18.51 6.62
CA GLY A 87 -4.32 19.16 7.83
C GLY A 87 -3.42 18.26 8.67
N GLU A 88 -2.80 17.26 8.06
CA GLU A 88 -1.95 16.27 8.71
C GLU A 88 -0.47 16.48 8.37
N ALA A 89 0.42 16.11 9.29
CA ALA A 89 1.83 15.98 8.97
C ALA A 89 2.01 14.82 7.97
N ALA A 90 2.72 15.03 6.87
CA ALA A 90 2.89 14.01 5.84
C ALA A 90 3.51 12.72 6.40
N LEU A 91 2.92 11.56 6.10
CA LEU A 91 3.48 10.24 6.33
C LEU A 91 3.58 9.52 4.99
N VAL A 92 4.80 9.23 4.57
CA VAL A 92 5.11 8.62 3.27
C VAL A 92 5.80 7.29 3.49
N LEU A 93 5.43 6.28 2.73
CA LEU A 93 6.18 5.02 2.65
C LEU A 93 7.06 5.04 1.40
N ALA A 94 8.34 4.71 1.54
CA ALA A 94 9.25 4.48 0.43
C ALA A 94 9.66 3.01 0.37
N LEU A 95 9.51 2.38 -0.81
CA LEU A 95 9.92 1.00 -1.04
C LEU A 95 11.25 1.00 -1.79
N ASP A 96 12.27 0.35 -1.25
CA ASP A 96 13.57 0.21 -1.91
C ASP A 96 13.78 -1.23 -2.39
N SER A 97 13.36 -1.52 -3.62
CA SER A 97 13.64 -2.79 -4.30
C SER A 97 13.01 -4.02 -3.64
N LEU A 98 11.74 -3.92 -3.20
CA LEU A 98 10.96 -5.10 -2.79
C LEU A 98 10.56 -5.90 -4.03
N GLU A 99 11.02 -7.16 -4.11
CA GLU A 99 10.86 -8.00 -5.31
C GLU A 99 9.61 -8.91 -5.23
N ASP A 100 9.11 -9.22 -4.02
CA ASP A 100 7.93 -10.07 -3.85
C ASP A 100 6.62 -9.26 -3.87
N PRO A 101 5.70 -9.51 -4.83
CA PRO A 101 4.41 -8.84 -4.90
C PRO A 101 3.52 -9.06 -3.66
N GLN A 102 3.66 -10.18 -2.96
CA GLN A 102 2.91 -10.44 -1.72
C GLN A 102 3.37 -9.51 -0.60
N ASN A 103 4.67 -9.30 -0.46
CA ASN A 103 5.23 -8.37 0.52
C ASN A 103 4.84 -6.94 0.20
N VAL A 104 4.92 -6.53 -1.06
CA VAL A 104 4.45 -5.21 -1.50
C VAL A 104 2.97 -5.02 -1.15
N GLY A 105 2.10 -5.95 -1.52
CA GLY A 105 0.66 -5.85 -1.24
C GLY A 105 0.35 -5.79 0.26
N THR A 106 0.99 -6.65 1.06
CA THR A 106 0.83 -6.68 2.53
C THR A 106 1.27 -5.36 3.15
N LEU A 107 2.39 -4.82 2.70
CA LEU A 107 2.91 -3.55 3.22
C LEU A 107 2.03 -2.35 2.81
N LEU A 108 1.49 -2.34 1.59
CA LEU A 108 0.52 -1.32 1.16
C LEU A 108 -0.75 -1.35 2.02
N ARG A 109 -1.24 -2.54 2.38
CA ARG A 109 -2.39 -2.67 3.28
C ARG A 109 -2.09 -2.09 4.66
N SER A 110 -0.92 -2.37 5.21
CA SER A 110 -0.48 -1.82 6.50
C SER A 110 -0.28 -0.30 6.41
N ALA A 111 0.24 0.20 5.30
CA ALA A 111 0.44 1.63 5.07
C ALA A 111 -0.89 2.40 5.05
N GLU A 112 -1.89 1.88 4.35
CA GLU A 112 -3.23 2.47 4.34
C GLU A 112 -3.83 2.50 5.75
N ALA A 113 -3.82 1.36 6.44
CA ALA A 113 -4.35 1.23 7.80
C ALA A 113 -3.62 2.13 8.83
N ALA A 114 -2.33 2.40 8.63
CA ALA A 114 -1.52 3.29 9.47
C ALA A 114 -1.66 4.78 9.10
N GLY A 115 -2.47 5.13 8.10
CA GLY A 115 -2.72 6.52 7.72
C GLY A 115 -1.64 7.11 6.80
N VAL A 116 -0.89 6.30 6.06
CA VAL A 116 0.07 6.78 5.06
C VAL A 116 -0.66 7.54 3.94
N HIS A 117 -0.15 8.70 3.55
CA HIS A 117 -0.74 9.55 2.50
C HIS A 117 -0.43 9.04 1.10
N GLY A 118 0.72 8.39 0.93
CA GLY A 118 1.13 7.80 -0.33
C GLY A 118 2.44 7.05 -0.25
N VAL A 119 2.76 6.38 -1.36
CA VAL A 119 3.92 5.48 -1.46
C VAL A 119 4.77 5.88 -2.65
N VAL A 120 6.08 6.03 -2.43
CA VAL A 120 7.07 6.24 -3.48
C VAL A 120 7.87 4.96 -3.68
N PHE A 121 8.13 4.59 -4.92
CA PHE A 121 8.87 3.37 -5.24
C PHE A 121 9.56 3.48 -6.60
N PRO A 122 10.72 2.83 -6.80
CA PRO A 122 11.44 2.90 -8.06
C PRO A 122 10.68 2.17 -9.19
N THR A 123 10.76 2.71 -10.40
CA THR A 123 10.19 2.06 -11.61
C THR A 123 10.95 0.79 -12.01
N ARG A 124 12.18 0.62 -11.52
CA ARG A 124 13.04 -0.53 -11.81
C ARG A 124 13.41 -1.25 -10.52
N ARG A 125 13.63 -2.58 -10.60
CA ARG A 125 14.01 -3.44 -9.46
C ARG A 125 13.01 -3.40 -8.31
N GLN A 126 11.75 -3.22 -8.65
CA GLN A 126 10.63 -3.23 -7.71
C GLN A 126 9.57 -4.18 -8.27
N ALA A 127 8.94 -4.98 -7.42
CA ALA A 127 7.81 -5.79 -7.84
C ALA A 127 6.73 -4.89 -8.44
N PRO A 128 6.20 -5.22 -9.61
CA PRO A 128 5.13 -4.45 -10.21
C PRO A 128 3.87 -4.52 -9.33
N LEU A 129 3.03 -3.51 -9.42
CA LEU A 129 1.67 -3.55 -8.85
C LEU A 129 0.80 -4.53 -9.66
N SER A 130 1.20 -5.78 -9.63
CA SER A 130 0.52 -6.89 -10.30
C SER A 130 -0.86 -7.16 -9.69
N PRO A 131 -1.74 -7.92 -10.38
CA PRO A 131 -3.00 -8.39 -9.80
C PRO A 131 -2.81 -9.10 -8.46
N ALA A 132 -1.70 -9.83 -8.27
CA ALA A 132 -1.34 -10.49 -7.02
C ALA A 132 -1.05 -9.48 -5.89
N ALA A 133 -0.25 -8.43 -6.17
CA ALA A 133 0.03 -7.36 -5.20
C ALA A 133 -1.24 -6.58 -4.84
N ILE A 134 -2.08 -6.24 -5.82
CA ILE A 134 -3.36 -5.55 -5.60
C ILE A 134 -4.28 -6.41 -4.72
N LYS A 135 -4.34 -7.72 -4.97
CA LYS A 135 -5.12 -8.64 -4.13
C LYS A 135 -4.56 -8.71 -2.70
N ALA A 136 -3.26 -8.86 -2.55
CA ALA A 136 -2.60 -8.92 -1.23
C ALA A 136 -2.83 -7.62 -0.45
N SER A 137 -2.96 -6.47 -1.13
CA SER A 137 -3.28 -5.19 -0.51
C SER A 137 -4.73 -5.07 -0.03
N ALA A 138 -5.60 -6.06 -0.35
CA ALA A 138 -7.03 -6.06 -0.01
C ALA A 138 -7.77 -4.76 -0.42
N GLY A 139 -7.32 -4.09 -1.49
CA GLY A 139 -7.92 -2.85 -1.99
C GLY A 139 -7.24 -1.57 -1.49
N ALA A 140 -6.28 -1.63 -0.59
CA ALA A 140 -5.57 -0.44 -0.08
C ALA A 140 -4.95 0.42 -1.20
N THR A 141 -4.60 -0.17 -2.34
CA THR A 141 -4.14 0.55 -3.52
C THR A 141 -5.14 1.58 -4.04
N GLU A 142 -6.42 1.46 -3.72
CA GLU A 142 -7.44 2.40 -4.16
C GLU A 142 -7.44 3.69 -3.32
N HIS A 143 -6.93 3.63 -2.11
CA HIS A 143 -6.90 4.73 -1.14
C HIS A 143 -5.54 5.42 -1.05
N LEU A 144 -4.46 4.76 -1.46
CA LEU A 144 -3.10 5.31 -1.45
C LEU A 144 -2.77 6.06 -2.75
N LEU A 145 -2.03 7.15 -2.66
CA LEU A 145 -1.32 7.74 -3.80
C LEU A 145 -0.07 6.91 -4.08
N LEU A 146 0.05 6.41 -5.31
CA LEU A 146 1.15 5.55 -5.72
C LEU A 146 2.02 6.31 -6.72
N ALA A 147 3.23 6.68 -6.31
CA ALA A 147 4.16 7.51 -7.06
C ALA A 147 5.40 6.70 -7.48
N PRO A 148 5.41 6.12 -8.69
CA PRO A 148 6.62 5.54 -9.24
C PRO A 148 7.63 6.65 -9.56
N VAL A 149 8.91 6.41 -9.22
CA VAL A 149 9.99 7.37 -9.44
C VAL A 149 11.19 6.70 -10.11
N ASP A 150 11.91 7.43 -10.95
CA ASP A 150 13.11 6.89 -11.62
C ASP A 150 14.35 6.96 -10.72
N ASP A 151 14.41 7.95 -9.82
CA ASP A 151 15.50 8.16 -8.86
C ASP A 151 14.93 8.26 -7.43
N LEU A 152 14.87 7.13 -6.74
CA LEU A 152 14.44 7.11 -5.34
C LEU A 152 15.37 7.89 -4.40
N PRO A 153 16.71 7.76 -4.47
CA PRO A 153 17.60 8.59 -3.67
C PRO A 153 17.41 10.10 -3.87
N GLY A 154 17.23 10.56 -5.10
CA GLY A 154 16.93 11.96 -5.41
C GLY A 154 15.59 12.41 -4.84
N THR A 155 14.55 11.57 -5.00
CA THR A 155 13.22 11.83 -4.41
C THR A 155 13.26 11.96 -2.88
N LEU A 156 14.02 11.10 -2.20
CA LEU A 156 14.19 11.18 -0.74
C LEU A 156 14.92 12.47 -0.34
N ALA A 157 15.94 12.90 -1.09
CA ALA A 157 16.61 14.17 -0.86
C ALA A 157 15.66 15.37 -1.03
N ASP A 158 14.83 15.36 -2.06
CA ASP A 158 13.82 16.42 -2.28
C ASP A 158 12.78 16.47 -1.15
N MET A 159 12.35 15.31 -0.66
CA MET A 159 11.44 15.23 0.49
C MET A 159 12.09 15.75 1.77
N HIS A 160 13.37 15.42 2.00
CA HIS A 160 14.14 15.96 3.13
C HIS A 160 14.23 17.49 3.07
N VAL A 161 14.55 18.07 1.91
CA VAL A 161 14.58 19.53 1.71
C VAL A 161 13.22 20.19 1.99
N ARG A 162 12.13 19.45 1.77
CA ARG A 162 10.76 19.89 2.09
C ARG A 162 10.37 19.67 3.56
N GLY A 163 11.31 19.27 4.42
CA GLY A 163 11.12 19.11 5.85
C GLY A 163 10.63 17.74 6.32
N LEU A 164 10.63 16.72 5.46
CA LEU A 164 10.32 15.36 5.89
C LEU A 164 11.59 14.69 6.43
N ARG A 165 11.48 14.07 7.60
CA ARG A 165 12.54 13.22 8.13
C ARG A 165 12.52 11.87 7.42
N VAL A 166 13.65 11.40 6.96
CA VAL A 166 13.79 10.11 6.27
C VAL A 166 14.32 9.06 7.25
N VAL A 167 13.51 8.04 7.55
CA VAL A 167 13.85 6.96 8.49
C VAL A 167 13.90 5.64 7.75
N GLY A 168 15.07 4.99 7.78
CA GLY A 168 15.31 3.70 7.14
C GLY A 168 15.38 2.55 8.12
N THR A 169 15.02 1.33 7.70
CA THR A 169 15.19 0.10 8.48
C THR A 169 16.56 -0.51 8.23
N ASP A 170 17.29 -0.81 9.30
CA ASP A 170 18.58 -1.50 9.24
C ASP A 170 18.80 -2.35 10.50
N ALA A 171 19.00 -3.65 10.35
CA ALA A 171 19.19 -4.56 11.48
C ALA A 171 20.44 -4.21 12.32
N GLY A 172 21.46 -3.58 11.72
CA GLY A 172 22.68 -3.14 12.38
C GLY A 172 22.61 -1.73 12.99
N ALA A 173 21.47 -1.05 12.95
CA ALA A 173 21.31 0.26 13.53
C ALA A 173 21.48 0.24 15.07
N SER A 174 22.05 1.29 15.63
CA SER A 174 22.16 1.45 17.09
C SER A 174 20.82 1.79 17.73
N LEU A 175 20.02 2.62 17.07
CA LEU A 175 18.73 3.12 17.55
C LEU A 175 17.62 2.09 17.31
N THR A 176 16.79 1.84 18.30
CA THR A 176 15.59 1.02 18.11
C THR A 176 14.44 1.88 17.57
N TYR A 177 13.49 1.26 16.87
CA TYR A 177 12.34 1.95 16.31
C TYR A 177 11.47 2.67 17.36
N ARG A 178 11.47 2.20 18.62
CA ARG A 178 10.75 2.84 19.73
C ARG A 178 11.44 4.04 20.33
N GLU A 179 12.76 4.10 20.23
CA GLU A 179 13.58 5.23 20.70
C GLU A 179 13.62 6.36 19.67
N ALA A 180 13.30 6.05 18.42
CA ALA A 180 13.26 7.04 17.36
C ALA A 180 12.03 7.95 17.49
N ASP A 181 12.23 9.25 17.30
CA ASP A 181 11.14 10.19 17.13
C ASP A 181 10.55 10.04 15.72
N LEU A 182 9.34 9.47 15.64
CA LEU A 182 8.60 9.23 14.41
C LEU A 182 7.41 10.20 14.23
N GLN A 183 7.41 11.30 14.97
CA GLN A 183 6.41 12.37 14.85
C GLN A 183 6.74 13.33 13.71
N GLY A 184 5.78 14.20 13.36
CA GLY A 184 5.94 15.20 12.31
C GLY A 184 5.99 14.63 10.90
N PRO A 185 6.38 15.43 9.89
CA PRO A 185 6.50 14.96 8.50
C PRO A 185 7.59 13.90 8.36
N LEU A 186 7.24 12.73 7.79
CA LEU A 186 8.07 11.53 7.86
C LEU A 186 8.01 10.72 6.56
N VAL A 187 9.16 10.19 6.15
CA VAL A 187 9.28 9.11 5.16
C VAL A 187 9.86 7.88 5.85
N ILE A 188 9.13 6.76 5.82
CA ILE A 188 9.62 5.46 6.26
C ILE A 188 10.10 4.68 5.04
N VAL A 189 11.36 4.27 5.06
CA VAL A 189 11.99 3.55 3.94
C VAL A 189 12.20 2.09 4.31
N ILE A 190 11.62 1.19 3.52
CA ILE A 190 11.72 -0.25 3.69
C ILE A 190 12.52 -0.85 2.53
N GLY A 191 13.63 -1.50 2.86
CA GLY A 191 14.50 -2.17 1.90
C GLY A 191 14.09 -3.61 1.57
N SER A 192 14.80 -4.20 0.62
CA SER A 192 14.56 -5.59 0.17
C SER A 192 14.93 -6.63 1.23
N GLU A 193 14.29 -7.81 1.11
CA GLU A 193 14.64 -8.97 1.92
C GLU A 193 16.11 -9.38 1.70
N GLY A 194 16.85 -9.56 2.77
CA GLY A 194 18.22 -10.06 2.76
C GLY A 194 19.29 -9.01 2.43
N ARG A 195 19.03 -8.03 1.55
CA ARG A 195 19.99 -6.97 1.21
C ARG A 195 19.76 -5.67 1.98
N GLY A 196 18.55 -5.47 2.53
CA GLY A 196 18.18 -4.23 3.20
C GLY A 196 18.11 -3.05 2.22
N LEU A 197 18.49 -1.88 2.69
CA LEU A 197 18.51 -0.65 1.90
C LEU A 197 19.70 -0.60 0.95
N ALA A 198 19.46 -0.18 -0.28
CA ALA A 198 20.53 0.13 -1.23
C ALA A 198 21.47 1.21 -0.66
N PRO A 199 22.79 1.14 -0.90
CA PRO A 199 23.74 2.10 -0.32
C PRO A 199 23.41 3.57 -0.63
N ALA A 200 22.88 3.86 -1.81
CA ALA A 200 22.48 5.22 -2.19
C ALA A 200 21.25 5.71 -1.41
N VAL A 201 20.27 4.83 -1.17
CA VAL A 201 19.07 5.10 -0.36
C VAL A 201 19.44 5.24 1.12
N ARG A 202 20.28 4.32 1.63
CA ARG A 202 20.76 4.35 3.02
C ARG A 202 21.45 5.69 3.38
N ARG A 203 22.22 6.27 2.46
CA ARG A 203 22.87 7.58 2.66
C ARG A 203 21.88 8.76 2.69
N ARG A 204 20.65 8.57 2.28
CA ARG A 204 19.58 9.59 2.32
C ARG A 204 18.71 9.51 3.58
N CYS A 205 18.92 8.48 4.39
CA CYS A 205 18.22 8.36 5.66
C CYS A 205 18.86 9.24 6.72
N ASP A 206 18.06 10.07 7.39
CA ASP A 206 18.47 10.87 8.53
C ASP A 206 18.68 10.01 9.76
N LEU A 207 17.85 8.96 9.88
CA LEU A 207 17.92 7.96 10.95
C LEU A 207 17.85 6.55 10.37
N LEU A 208 18.59 5.65 10.97
CA LEU A 208 18.44 4.22 10.77
C LEU A 208 17.94 3.58 12.05
N VAL A 209 16.92 2.75 11.96
CA VAL A 209 16.31 2.09 13.11
C VAL A 209 16.26 0.60 12.94
N ARG A 210 16.41 -0.12 14.05
CA ARG A 210 16.27 -1.58 14.10
C ARG A 210 15.06 -1.99 14.91
N ILE A 211 14.54 -3.18 14.62
CA ILE A 211 13.59 -3.90 15.46
C ILE A 211 14.39 -4.88 16.31
N PRO A 212 14.38 -4.77 17.65
CA PRO A 212 15.14 -5.67 18.51
C PRO A 212 14.62 -7.12 18.40
N MET A 213 15.47 -8.04 17.99
CA MET A 213 15.16 -9.44 17.90
C MET A 213 15.55 -10.14 19.22
N ARG A 214 14.59 -10.81 19.89
CA ARG A 214 14.84 -11.52 21.14
C ARG A 214 14.99 -13.05 20.95
N GLY A 215 14.66 -13.53 19.75
CA GLY A 215 14.76 -14.94 19.39
C GLY A 215 16.08 -15.28 18.70
N ARG A 216 16.12 -16.50 18.12
CA ARG A 216 17.28 -16.98 17.35
C ARG A 216 17.28 -16.52 15.90
N ILE A 217 16.17 -16.02 15.40
CA ILE A 217 16.03 -15.52 14.02
C ILE A 217 16.54 -14.07 13.99
N GLY A 218 17.45 -13.75 13.06
CA GLY A 218 18.13 -12.46 12.99
C GLY A 218 17.40 -11.37 12.23
N SER A 219 16.30 -11.69 11.53
CA SER A 219 15.55 -10.70 10.72
C SER A 219 14.07 -11.05 10.62
N LEU A 220 13.26 -10.04 10.30
CA LEU A 220 11.85 -10.18 9.94
C LEU A 220 11.70 -10.10 8.42
N ASN A 221 10.59 -10.64 7.93
CA ASN A 221 10.10 -10.32 6.59
C ASN A 221 9.94 -8.80 6.43
N ALA A 222 10.25 -8.26 5.25
CA ALA A 222 10.27 -6.81 5.01
C ALA A 222 8.89 -6.17 5.22
N ALA A 223 7.80 -6.83 4.81
CA ALA A 223 6.46 -6.31 5.03
C ALA A 223 6.08 -6.28 6.51
N VAL A 224 6.50 -7.30 7.28
CA VAL A 224 6.30 -7.33 8.75
C VAL A 224 7.09 -6.22 9.42
N ALA A 225 8.37 -6.06 9.08
CA ALA A 225 9.22 -5.01 9.64
C ALA A 225 8.65 -3.62 9.34
N GLY A 226 8.26 -3.38 8.08
CA GLY A 226 7.63 -2.14 7.66
C GLY A 226 6.31 -1.87 8.39
N SER A 227 5.47 -2.90 8.56
CA SER A 227 4.21 -2.76 9.30
C SER A 227 4.44 -2.35 10.75
N VAL A 228 5.42 -2.96 11.44
CA VAL A 228 5.78 -2.58 12.82
C VAL A 228 6.15 -1.10 12.91
N LEU A 229 6.99 -0.59 11.98
CA LEU A 229 7.39 0.83 11.98
C LEU A 229 6.23 1.76 11.66
N LEU A 230 5.38 1.39 10.69
CA LEU A 230 4.22 2.21 10.29
C LEU A 230 3.25 2.38 11.45
N PHE A 231 2.93 1.29 12.17
CA PHE A 231 2.02 1.36 13.32
C PHE A 231 2.67 2.05 14.54
N GLU A 232 3.98 1.94 14.74
CA GLU A 232 4.68 2.73 15.75
C GLU A 232 4.61 4.22 15.41
N ALA A 233 4.88 4.61 14.16
CA ALA A 233 4.74 5.99 13.72
C ALA A 233 3.30 6.49 13.90
N ALA A 234 2.30 5.70 13.55
CA ALA A 234 0.90 6.03 13.76
C ALA A 234 0.58 6.23 15.26
N ALA A 235 1.11 5.36 16.14
CA ALA A 235 0.91 5.46 17.59
C ALA A 235 1.54 6.73 18.18
N GLN A 236 2.77 7.08 17.76
CA GLN A 236 3.46 8.30 18.22
C GLN A 236 2.80 9.59 17.74
N ARG A 237 2.13 9.56 16.59
CA ARG A 237 1.42 10.70 15.99
C ARG A 237 0.04 10.93 16.61
N GLY A 238 -0.46 9.97 17.38
CA GLY A 238 -1.78 10.01 17.99
C GLY A 238 -2.93 9.76 17.00
N PRO A 239 -4.17 9.78 17.46
CA PRO A 239 -5.32 9.61 16.59
C PRO A 239 -5.40 10.77 15.60
N GLY A 240 -5.28 10.46 14.31
CA GLY A 240 -5.55 11.41 13.23
C GLY A 240 -7.04 11.84 13.24
N PRO A 241 -7.40 12.89 12.50
CA PRO A 241 -8.79 13.27 12.33
C PRO A 241 -9.59 12.07 11.82
N ALA A 242 -10.82 11.87 12.35
CA ALA A 242 -11.68 10.76 11.95
C ALA A 242 -11.92 10.82 10.42
N ARG A 243 -11.37 9.87 9.68
CA ARG A 243 -11.59 9.80 8.22
C ARG A 243 -13.05 9.41 8.00
N ALA A 244 -13.76 10.21 7.20
CA ALA A 244 -15.12 9.91 6.81
C ALA A 244 -15.16 8.57 6.04
N GLY A 245 -15.72 7.51 6.65
CA GLY A 245 -15.87 6.19 6.04
C GLY A 245 -15.49 4.98 6.90
N GLY A 246 -14.73 5.15 7.97
CA GLY A 246 -14.40 4.06 8.88
C GLY A 246 -15.48 3.82 9.93
N GLN A 247 -16.49 3.01 9.63
CA GLN A 247 -17.27 2.40 10.70
C GLN A 247 -16.39 1.39 11.43
N PRO A 248 -16.30 1.44 12.78
CA PRO A 248 -15.62 0.39 13.53
C PRO A 248 -16.34 -0.93 13.25
N ASN A 249 -15.61 -1.89 12.72
CA ASN A 249 -16.08 -3.26 12.58
C ASN A 249 -16.40 -3.79 13.98
N GLN A 250 -17.67 -3.79 14.37
CA GLN A 250 -18.15 -4.53 15.52
C GLN A 250 -18.15 -6.01 15.14
N THR A 251 -17.05 -6.69 15.41
CA THR A 251 -17.02 -8.15 15.47
C THR A 251 -17.34 -8.55 16.92
N SER A 252 -18.58 -9.00 17.11
CA SER A 252 -18.94 -9.90 18.20
C SER A 252 -18.46 -11.30 17.87
#